data_25a06c7d199e39ea7e4082730e3b265b
#
_entry.id   25a06c7d199e39ea7e4082730e3b265b
#
_cell.length_a   1.000
_cell.length_b   1.000
_cell.length_c   1.000
_cell.angle_alpha   90.00
_cell.angle_beta   90.00
_cell.angle_gamma   90.00
#
_symmetry.space_group_name_H-M   'P 1'
#
loop_
_entity.id
_entity.type
_entity.pdbx_description
1 polymer ?
#
loop_
_entity_poly.entity_id
_entity_poly.type
_entity_poly.pdbx_seq_one_letter_code
_entity_poly.pdbx_strand_id
1 'polypeptide(L)'
;MTDAGQLVSPDNRVSVIDTATNTIVANIPVGSAPLEVAITPNGAFGYVPALFSDNVTVFSTATNTPIATIPVGVNPLGVAISPNGTLAYVSNHGSNTVSVINTATNTVTATIPVGLQPQGIAFTPNGAFAYIANENSNSVSVINTATNTVVATIPVGIRPRSIVFTLSGQFAYVTNENSNTVSVINAVTNTVVATIPVGTGPVGTAITPDGTLIYVVNKGSNTVSVINIATNTVIATIPVGSSPDQVTILPDGTFAYVTNQVDNTVSVIDIATNMVIATIPGFNGPTGIKTGTICN
;
A
#
# COMPACT_ATOMS: atom_id res chain seq x y z
N MET A 1 0.01 3.94 -10.63
CA MET A 1 -1.27 3.25 -10.41
C MET A 1 -1.20 1.89 -11.06
N THR A 2 -1.60 0.83 -10.40
CA THR A 2 -1.66 -0.51 -10.97
C THR A 2 -3.09 -0.84 -11.38
N ASP A 3 -3.25 -1.50 -12.53
CA ASP A 3 -4.48 -2.16 -12.92
C ASP A 3 -4.27 -3.67 -12.74
N ALA A 4 -5.04 -4.28 -11.83
CA ALA A 4 -5.16 -5.71 -11.78
C ALA A 4 -6.50 -6.06 -12.37
N GLY A 5 -6.53 -6.66 -13.52
CA GLY A 5 -7.75 -7.19 -14.11
C GLY A 5 -8.43 -8.20 -13.16
N GLN A 6 -9.66 -8.59 -13.49
CA GLN A 6 -10.30 -9.72 -12.81
C GLN A 6 -9.42 -10.96 -12.96
N LEU A 7 -9.45 -11.87 -11.98
CA LEU A 7 -8.65 -13.11 -11.93
C LEU A 7 -8.65 -13.97 -13.20
N VAL A 8 -9.58 -13.73 -14.12
CA VAL A 8 -9.74 -14.47 -15.38
C VAL A 8 -9.00 -13.81 -16.57
N SER A 9 -8.65 -12.53 -16.49
CA SER A 9 -7.91 -11.80 -17.52
C SER A 9 -7.23 -10.58 -16.91
N PRO A 10 -6.12 -10.75 -16.19
CA PRO A 10 -5.43 -9.65 -15.52
C PRO A 10 -4.86 -8.67 -16.56
N ASP A 11 -5.09 -7.40 -16.32
CA ASP A 11 -4.50 -6.31 -17.09
C ASP A 11 -3.09 -6.04 -16.57
N ASN A 12 -2.09 -6.54 -17.30
CA ASN A 12 -0.70 -6.58 -16.85
C ASN A 12 0.01 -5.23 -17.07
N ARG A 13 -0.51 -4.17 -16.45
CA ARG A 13 0.03 -2.80 -16.65
C ARG A 13 -0.04 -1.94 -15.39
N VAL A 14 0.76 -0.90 -15.39
CA VAL A 14 0.63 0.28 -14.52
C VAL A 14 0.13 1.45 -15.37
N SER A 15 -0.97 2.08 -14.99
CA SER A 15 -1.47 3.30 -15.63
C SER A 15 -0.91 4.52 -14.90
N VAL A 16 -0.34 5.47 -15.66
CA VAL A 16 0.17 6.74 -15.13
C VAL A 16 -0.89 7.82 -15.30
N ILE A 17 -1.27 8.47 -14.21
CA ILE A 17 -2.25 9.58 -14.20
C ILE A 17 -1.49 10.90 -14.05
N ASP A 18 -1.80 11.85 -14.92
CA ASP A 18 -1.50 13.27 -14.71
C ASP A 18 -2.54 13.85 -13.73
N THR A 19 -2.08 14.23 -12.54
CA THR A 19 -2.96 14.74 -11.46
C THR A 19 -3.43 16.17 -11.68
N ALA A 20 -2.84 16.93 -12.60
CA ALA A 20 -3.32 18.26 -12.96
C ALA A 20 -4.54 18.19 -13.89
N THR A 21 -4.58 17.19 -14.77
CA THR A 21 -5.66 17.00 -15.75
C THR A 21 -6.60 15.85 -15.38
N ASN A 22 -6.24 15.01 -14.42
CA ASN A 22 -6.93 13.77 -14.06
C ASN A 22 -7.12 12.82 -15.24
N THR A 23 -6.11 12.69 -16.11
CA THR A 23 -6.14 11.82 -17.28
C THR A 23 -5.04 10.77 -17.26
N ILE A 24 -5.29 9.61 -17.89
CA ILE A 24 -4.25 8.59 -18.09
C ILE A 24 -3.33 9.07 -19.23
N VAL A 25 -2.02 9.20 -18.94
CA VAL A 25 -1.01 9.68 -19.88
C VAL A 25 -0.06 8.59 -20.38
N ALA A 26 0.06 7.47 -19.67
CA ALA A 26 0.87 6.33 -20.09
C ALA A 26 0.37 5.02 -19.48
N ASN A 27 0.73 3.91 -20.13
CA ASN A 27 0.55 2.54 -19.62
C ASN A 27 1.89 1.81 -19.70
N ILE A 28 2.35 1.25 -18.59
CA ILE A 28 3.62 0.55 -18.46
C ILE A 28 3.34 -0.95 -18.34
N PRO A 29 3.83 -1.81 -19.25
CA PRO A 29 3.64 -3.24 -19.15
C PRO A 29 4.43 -3.80 -17.96
N VAL A 30 3.80 -4.68 -17.19
CA VAL A 30 4.38 -5.36 -16.02
C VAL A 30 4.03 -6.84 -16.03
N GLY A 31 4.48 -7.60 -15.02
CA GLY A 31 4.11 -9.00 -14.87
C GLY A 31 2.62 -9.21 -14.56
N SER A 32 2.19 -10.48 -14.52
CA SER A 32 0.78 -10.87 -14.43
C SER A 32 0.16 -10.60 -13.05
N ALA A 33 -1.03 -10.00 -13.05
CA ALA A 33 -1.80 -9.61 -11.88
C ALA A 33 -1.01 -8.70 -10.90
N PRO A 34 -0.65 -7.49 -11.31
CA PRO A 34 -0.05 -6.51 -10.41
C PRO A 34 -1.13 -6.02 -9.41
N LEU A 35 -0.82 -5.96 -8.12
CA LEU A 35 -1.77 -5.55 -7.09
C LEU A 35 -1.32 -4.32 -6.30
N GLU A 36 -0.02 -4.04 -6.25
CA GLU A 36 0.53 -2.89 -5.54
C GLU A 36 1.70 -2.26 -6.30
N VAL A 37 2.05 -1.02 -5.97
CA VAL A 37 3.20 -0.32 -6.53
C VAL A 37 3.85 0.54 -5.44
N ALA A 38 5.19 0.56 -5.42
CA ALA A 38 5.96 1.49 -4.59
C ALA A 38 6.91 2.30 -5.48
N ILE A 39 7.03 3.59 -5.17
CA ILE A 39 7.96 4.50 -5.86
C ILE A 39 9.13 4.79 -4.92
N THR A 40 10.34 4.83 -5.47
CA THR A 40 11.53 5.22 -4.71
C THR A 40 11.42 6.66 -4.19
N PRO A 41 12.02 7.01 -3.02
CA PRO A 41 11.89 8.36 -2.44
C PRO A 41 12.38 9.49 -3.34
N ASN A 42 13.33 9.20 -4.25
CA ASN A 42 13.79 10.15 -5.26
C ASN A 42 12.88 10.24 -6.50
N GLY A 43 11.76 9.50 -6.50
CA GLY A 43 10.81 9.45 -7.60
C GLY A 43 11.27 8.74 -8.87
N ALA A 44 12.50 8.18 -8.93
CA ALA A 44 13.10 7.71 -10.18
C ALA A 44 12.59 6.34 -10.66
N PHE A 45 12.19 5.47 -9.74
CA PHE A 45 11.83 4.09 -10.08
C PHE A 45 10.57 3.62 -9.35
N GLY A 46 9.78 2.78 -10.04
CA GLY A 46 8.65 2.06 -9.47
C GLY A 46 8.90 0.56 -9.41
N TYR A 47 8.45 -0.08 -8.34
CA TYR A 47 8.53 -1.52 -8.09
C TYR A 47 7.12 -2.09 -8.02
N VAL A 48 6.82 -3.10 -8.83
CA VAL A 48 5.48 -3.70 -8.97
C VAL A 48 5.58 -5.21 -8.83
N PRO A 49 5.12 -5.78 -7.72
CA PRO A 49 4.96 -7.23 -7.60
C PRO A 49 3.90 -7.74 -8.57
N ALA A 50 4.15 -8.89 -9.17
CA ALA A 50 3.26 -9.56 -10.10
C ALA A 50 2.87 -10.94 -9.54
N LEU A 51 1.64 -11.03 -9.02
CA LEU A 51 1.13 -12.17 -8.23
C LEU A 51 1.31 -13.52 -8.91
N PHE A 52 1.03 -13.61 -10.21
CA PHE A 52 1.08 -14.87 -10.96
C PHE A 52 2.38 -15.06 -11.76
N SER A 53 3.33 -14.15 -11.63
CA SER A 53 4.63 -14.24 -12.30
C SER A 53 5.78 -14.48 -11.33
N ASP A 54 5.52 -14.49 -10.01
CA ASP A 54 6.51 -14.67 -8.95
C ASP A 54 7.72 -13.75 -9.09
N ASN A 55 7.48 -12.52 -9.54
CA ASN A 55 8.52 -11.53 -9.75
C ASN A 55 8.06 -10.09 -9.44
N VAL A 56 9.02 -9.18 -9.42
CA VAL A 56 8.82 -7.74 -9.34
C VAL A 56 9.30 -7.10 -10.64
N THR A 57 8.45 -6.34 -11.30
CA THR A 57 8.86 -5.47 -12.40
C THR A 57 9.34 -4.15 -11.84
N VAL A 58 10.53 -3.70 -12.25
CA VAL A 58 11.06 -2.37 -11.96
C VAL A 58 10.94 -1.52 -13.23
N PHE A 59 10.40 -0.31 -13.09
CA PHE A 59 10.26 0.63 -14.21
C PHE A 59 10.87 1.99 -13.88
N SER A 60 11.33 2.69 -14.92
CA SER A 60 11.75 4.09 -14.83
C SER A 60 10.53 5.00 -14.91
N THR A 61 10.37 5.92 -13.97
CA THR A 61 9.29 6.93 -13.99
C THR A 61 9.53 8.03 -15.04
N ALA A 62 10.79 8.30 -15.36
CA ALA A 62 11.15 9.32 -16.35
C ALA A 62 10.79 8.89 -17.78
N THR A 63 10.91 7.57 -18.09
CA THR A 63 10.63 7.05 -19.44
C THR A 63 9.36 6.23 -19.52
N ASN A 64 8.73 5.92 -18.39
CA ASN A 64 7.57 5.02 -18.28
C ASN A 64 7.82 3.65 -18.93
N THR A 65 9.02 3.11 -18.77
CA THR A 65 9.41 1.82 -19.35
C THR A 65 9.96 0.86 -18.30
N PRO A 66 9.67 -0.46 -18.41
CA PRO A 66 10.30 -1.48 -17.58
C PRO A 66 11.82 -1.51 -17.83
N ILE A 67 12.60 -1.66 -16.75
CA ILE A 67 14.06 -1.70 -16.80
C ILE A 67 14.64 -2.98 -16.20
N ALA A 68 13.91 -3.69 -15.33
CA ALA A 68 14.34 -4.95 -14.72
C ALA A 68 13.13 -5.80 -14.32
N THR A 69 13.38 -7.12 -14.25
CA THR A 69 12.46 -8.11 -13.66
C THR A 69 13.24 -8.92 -12.63
N ILE A 70 12.76 -8.94 -11.39
CA ILE A 70 13.46 -9.55 -10.25
C ILE A 70 12.65 -10.75 -9.76
N PRO A 71 13.14 -11.98 -9.86
CA PRO A 71 12.49 -13.15 -9.26
C PRO A 71 12.43 -12.99 -7.73
N VAL A 72 11.28 -13.33 -7.12
CA VAL A 72 11.04 -13.29 -5.67
C VAL A 72 10.35 -14.58 -5.21
N GLY A 73 9.72 -14.59 -4.03
CA GLY A 73 8.95 -15.74 -3.58
C GLY A 73 7.60 -15.90 -4.30
N VAL A 74 6.84 -16.91 -3.90
CA VAL A 74 5.57 -17.28 -4.55
C VAL A 74 4.46 -16.29 -4.22
N ASN A 75 3.69 -15.88 -5.22
CA ASN A 75 2.56 -14.96 -5.14
C ASN A 75 2.93 -13.66 -4.41
N PRO A 76 3.86 -12.84 -4.92
CA PRO A 76 4.21 -11.56 -4.31
C PRO A 76 3.05 -10.58 -4.40
N LEU A 77 2.76 -9.86 -3.30
CA LEU A 77 1.63 -8.93 -3.16
C LEU A 77 2.07 -7.51 -2.82
N GLY A 78 2.47 -7.31 -1.57
CA GLY A 78 2.84 -6.00 -1.04
C GLY A 78 4.27 -5.63 -1.38
N VAL A 79 4.52 -4.33 -1.56
CA VAL A 79 5.85 -3.78 -1.77
C VAL A 79 6.02 -2.46 -1.02
N ALA A 80 7.15 -2.29 -0.35
CA ALA A 80 7.53 -1.02 0.25
C ALA A 80 9.01 -0.73 0.02
N ILE A 81 9.34 0.56 -0.18
CA ILE A 81 10.71 1.04 -0.30
C ILE A 81 11.14 1.63 1.05
N SER A 82 12.34 1.31 1.50
CA SER A 82 12.92 1.91 2.72
C SER A 82 13.04 3.44 2.58
N PRO A 83 12.93 4.22 3.68
CA PRO A 83 12.96 5.68 3.61
C PRO A 83 14.23 6.27 2.97
N ASN A 84 15.36 5.57 3.07
CA ASN A 84 16.62 5.95 2.41
C ASN A 84 16.72 5.48 0.95
N GLY A 85 15.70 4.75 0.44
CA GLY A 85 15.63 4.27 -0.92
C GLY A 85 16.53 3.09 -1.28
N THR A 86 17.28 2.51 -0.33
CA THR A 86 18.29 1.49 -0.62
C THR A 86 17.75 0.06 -0.69
N LEU A 87 16.59 -0.19 -0.08
CA LEU A 87 15.95 -1.51 -0.01
C LEU A 87 14.49 -1.44 -0.46
N ALA A 88 14.05 -2.48 -1.17
CA ALA A 88 12.64 -2.76 -1.38
C ALA A 88 12.30 -4.09 -0.68
N TYR A 89 11.24 -4.09 0.13
CA TYR A 89 10.69 -5.30 0.76
C TYR A 89 9.45 -5.72 0.00
N VAL A 90 9.35 -7.02 -0.29
CA VAL A 90 8.25 -7.62 -1.04
C VAL A 90 7.66 -8.77 -0.23
N SER A 91 6.38 -8.71 0.11
CA SER A 91 5.68 -9.79 0.78
C SER A 91 5.31 -10.89 -0.22
N ASN A 92 5.77 -12.10 0.04
CA ASN A 92 5.47 -13.28 -0.77
C ASN A 92 4.34 -14.06 -0.08
N HIS A 93 3.12 -13.76 -0.46
CA HIS A 93 1.89 -14.27 0.17
C HIS A 93 1.83 -15.81 0.13
N GLY A 94 2.22 -16.42 -0.99
CA GLY A 94 2.17 -17.88 -1.14
C GLY A 94 3.27 -18.63 -0.41
N SER A 95 4.46 -18.01 -0.20
CA SER A 95 5.58 -18.64 0.48
C SER A 95 5.79 -18.20 1.93
N ASN A 96 4.95 -17.29 2.46
CA ASN A 96 5.03 -16.81 3.84
C ASN A 96 6.38 -16.17 4.20
N THR A 97 6.95 -15.43 3.25
CA THR A 97 8.25 -14.78 3.39
C THR A 97 8.20 -13.33 2.93
N VAL A 98 9.25 -12.58 3.25
CA VAL A 98 9.55 -11.26 2.67
C VAL A 98 10.86 -11.36 1.91
N SER A 99 10.88 -10.97 0.64
CA SER A 99 12.11 -10.78 -0.14
C SER A 99 12.66 -9.38 0.11
N VAL A 100 13.95 -9.27 0.39
CA VAL A 100 14.69 -8.01 0.53
C VAL A 100 15.49 -7.77 -0.74
N ILE A 101 15.17 -6.71 -1.47
CA ILE A 101 15.82 -6.33 -2.73
C ILE A 101 16.73 -5.12 -2.47
N ASN A 102 17.98 -5.21 -2.92
CA ASN A 102 18.85 -4.04 -3.03
C ASN A 102 18.45 -3.23 -4.28
N THR A 103 18.06 -1.97 -4.10
CA THR A 103 17.53 -1.14 -5.20
C THR A 103 18.60 -0.64 -6.17
N ALA A 104 19.87 -0.60 -5.74
CA ALA A 104 20.98 -0.20 -6.62
C ALA A 104 21.39 -1.30 -7.60
N THR A 105 21.22 -2.57 -7.20
CA THR A 105 21.61 -3.74 -8.02
C THR A 105 20.41 -4.49 -8.59
N ASN A 106 19.21 -4.22 -8.11
CA ASN A 106 17.96 -4.94 -8.42
C ASN A 106 18.08 -6.45 -8.17
N THR A 107 18.70 -6.85 -7.06
CA THR A 107 18.89 -8.26 -6.67
C THR A 107 18.32 -8.53 -5.28
N VAL A 108 17.75 -9.74 -5.09
CA VAL A 108 17.33 -10.22 -3.76
C VAL A 108 18.57 -10.51 -2.92
N THR A 109 18.68 -9.89 -1.75
CA THR A 109 19.81 -10.05 -0.84
C THR A 109 19.48 -10.89 0.39
N ALA A 110 18.18 -11.02 0.73
CA ALA A 110 17.69 -11.86 1.82
C ALA A 110 16.25 -12.29 1.57
N THR A 111 15.87 -13.43 2.19
CA THR A 111 14.49 -13.91 2.27
C THR A 111 14.18 -14.19 3.73
N ILE A 112 13.18 -13.52 4.30
CA ILE A 112 12.88 -13.53 5.73
C ILE A 112 11.55 -14.26 5.95
N PRO A 113 11.50 -15.36 6.72
CA PRO A 113 10.26 -16.00 7.12
C PRO A 113 9.44 -15.07 8.02
N VAL A 114 8.11 -15.00 7.79
CA VAL A 114 7.15 -14.20 8.57
C VAL A 114 5.90 -15.03 8.88
N GLY A 115 4.81 -14.40 9.31
CA GLY A 115 3.54 -15.09 9.50
C GLY A 115 2.88 -15.53 8.18
N LEU A 116 1.73 -16.19 8.28
CA LEU A 116 1.02 -16.76 7.13
C LEU A 116 0.37 -15.68 6.27
N GLN A 117 0.55 -15.80 4.97
CA GLN A 117 -0.05 -14.93 3.96
C GLN A 117 0.27 -13.44 4.20
N PRO A 118 1.57 -13.04 4.18
CA PRO A 118 1.94 -11.64 4.37
C PRO A 118 1.42 -10.77 3.22
N GLN A 119 0.96 -9.56 3.57
CA GLN A 119 0.40 -8.57 2.65
C GLN A 119 1.11 -7.21 2.78
N GLY A 120 0.43 -6.22 3.37
CA GLY A 120 0.94 -4.86 3.51
C GLY A 120 2.25 -4.78 4.29
N ILE A 121 3.12 -3.92 3.81
CA ILE A 121 4.45 -3.64 4.40
C ILE A 121 4.55 -2.15 4.67
N ALA A 122 5.05 -1.78 5.85
CA ALA A 122 5.42 -0.39 6.13
C ALA A 122 6.75 -0.34 6.89
N PHE A 123 7.62 0.57 6.48
CA PHE A 123 8.82 0.91 7.25
C PHE A 123 8.51 1.96 8.31
N THR A 124 9.19 1.89 9.45
CA THR A 124 9.27 3.04 10.36
C THR A 124 9.94 4.22 9.64
N PRO A 125 9.60 5.49 9.94
CA PRO A 125 10.19 6.66 9.26
C PRO A 125 11.72 6.73 9.30
N ASN A 126 12.34 6.18 10.33
CA ASN A 126 13.80 6.07 10.45
C ASN A 126 14.38 4.85 9.70
N GLY A 127 13.55 3.99 9.13
CA GLY A 127 13.94 2.80 8.39
C GLY A 127 14.49 1.65 9.24
N ALA A 128 14.50 1.76 10.58
CA ALA A 128 15.10 0.74 11.46
C ALA A 128 14.29 -0.56 11.51
N PHE A 129 12.98 -0.48 11.32
CA PHE A 129 12.09 -1.63 11.33
C PHE A 129 11.12 -1.61 10.15
N ALA A 130 10.72 -2.80 9.70
CA ALA A 130 9.62 -3.01 8.78
C ALA A 130 8.52 -3.85 9.46
N TYR A 131 7.27 -3.41 9.32
CA TYR A 131 6.08 -4.07 9.85
C TYR A 131 5.36 -4.76 8.69
N ILE A 132 5.01 -6.04 8.87
CA ILE A 132 4.41 -6.90 7.86
C ILE A 132 3.06 -7.41 8.38
N ALA A 133 1.97 -7.08 7.70
CA ALA A 133 0.65 -7.61 8.02
C ALA A 133 0.54 -9.07 7.53
N ASN A 134 0.32 -10.01 8.45
CA ASN A 134 0.16 -11.42 8.15
C ASN A 134 -1.33 -11.77 8.16
N GLU A 135 -1.95 -11.80 7.00
CA GLU A 135 -3.40 -11.91 6.82
C GLU A 135 -4.00 -13.11 7.57
N ASN A 136 -3.41 -14.28 7.39
CA ASN A 136 -3.98 -15.54 7.92
C ASN A 136 -3.45 -15.89 9.32
N SER A 137 -2.41 -15.18 9.81
CA SER A 137 -1.95 -15.28 11.20
C SER A 137 -2.61 -14.28 12.15
N ASN A 138 -3.41 -13.33 11.64
CA ASN A 138 -4.00 -12.24 12.41
C ASN A 138 -2.97 -11.49 13.26
N SER A 139 -1.81 -11.20 12.66
CA SER A 139 -0.66 -10.62 13.37
C SER A 139 0.14 -9.69 12.47
N VAL A 140 1.02 -8.91 13.09
CA VAL A 140 2.04 -8.11 12.41
C VAL A 140 3.41 -8.63 12.84
N SER A 141 4.26 -9.01 11.86
CA SER A 141 5.68 -9.29 12.10
C SER A 141 6.48 -8.00 12.07
N VAL A 142 7.39 -7.80 13.03
CA VAL A 142 8.32 -6.68 13.09
C VAL A 142 9.71 -7.18 12.72
N ILE A 143 10.26 -6.70 11.61
CA ILE A 143 11.58 -7.05 11.11
C ILE A 143 12.56 -5.92 11.46
N ASN A 144 13.70 -6.27 12.09
CA ASN A 144 14.84 -5.38 12.18
C ASN A 144 15.56 -5.35 10.83
N THR A 145 15.65 -4.19 10.20
CA THR A 145 16.17 -4.05 8.83
C THR A 145 17.68 -4.19 8.73
N ALA A 146 18.41 -3.95 9.83
CA ALA A 146 19.87 -4.11 9.85
C ALA A 146 20.30 -5.58 9.93
N THR A 147 19.49 -6.43 10.60
CA THR A 147 19.80 -7.85 10.80
C THR A 147 18.97 -8.78 9.92
N ASN A 148 17.92 -8.26 9.26
CA ASN A 148 16.94 -9.04 8.50
C ASN A 148 16.30 -10.18 9.32
N THR A 149 15.96 -9.91 10.57
CA THR A 149 15.34 -10.87 11.49
C THR A 149 14.02 -10.35 12.04
N VAL A 150 13.04 -11.23 12.25
CA VAL A 150 11.81 -10.92 12.98
C VAL A 150 12.15 -10.80 14.47
N VAL A 151 11.88 -9.63 15.06
CA VAL A 151 12.15 -9.31 16.46
C VAL A 151 10.92 -9.28 17.34
N ALA A 152 9.72 -9.17 16.73
CA ALA A 152 8.44 -9.24 17.43
C ALA A 152 7.33 -9.73 16.50
N THR A 153 6.29 -10.33 17.10
CA THR A 153 5.03 -10.66 16.44
C THR A 153 3.88 -10.11 17.29
N ILE A 154 3.08 -9.24 16.73
CA ILE A 154 2.04 -8.47 17.43
C ILE A 154 0.67 -8.99 17.00
N PRO A 155 -0.15 -9.57 17.90
CA PRO A 155 -1.53 -9.93 17.59
C PRO A 155 -2.35 -8.68 17.27
N VAL A 156 -3.18 -8.74 16.22
CA VAL A 156 -4.10 -7.67 15.80
C VAL A 156 -5.50 -8.24 15.51
N GLY A 157 -6.36 -7.51 14.82
CA GLY A 157 -7.67 -8.03 14.40
C GLY A 157 -7.57 -9.07 13.27
N ILE A 158 -8.73 -9.56 12.82
CA ILE A 158 -8.83 -10.67 11.84
C ILE A 158 -8.55 -10.12 10.44
N ARG A 159 -7.65 -10.80 9.69
CA ARG A 159 -7.22 -10.47 8.33
C ARG A 159 -6.61 -9.07 8.24
N PRO A 160 -5.45 -8.81 8.87
CA PRO A 160 -4.75 -7.53 8.68
C PRO A 160 -4.27 -7.37 7.23
N ARG A 161 -4.44 -6.14 6.67
CA ARG A 161 -4.18 -5.86 5.25
C ARG A 161 -3.11 -4.80 5.05
N SER A 162 -3.38 -3.57 5.41
CA SER A 162 -2.51 -2.42 5.19
C SER A 162 -1.95 -1.89 6.51
N ILE A 163 -0.78 -1.29 6.44
CA ILE A 163 -0.11 -0.65 7.58
C ILE A 163 0.35 0.74 7.16
N VAL A 164 0.12 1.74 8.00
CA VAL A 164 0.72 3.08 7.85
C VAL A 164 1.25 3.56 9.19
N PHE A 165 2.42 4.22 9.18
CA PHE A 165 2.98 4.84 10.37
C PHE A 165 2.59 6.31 10.47
N THR A 166 2.44 6.82 11.69
CA THR A 166 2.48 8.27 11.94
C THR A 166 3.86 8.83 11.53
N LEU A 167 3.91 10.11 11.19
CA LEU A 167 5.16 10.77 10.77
C LEU A 167 6.25 10.70 11.85
N SER A 168 5.85 10.68 13.13
CA SER A 168 6.78 10.47 14.26
C SER A 168 7.33 9.05 14.36
N GLY A 169 6.69 8.07 13.68
CA GLY A 169 7.00 6.66 13.83
C GLY A 169 6.56 6.04 15.16
N GLN A 170 5.86 6.79 16.02
CA GLN A 170 5.44 6.31 17.33
C GLN A 170 4.30 5.30 17.26
N PHE A 171 3.39 5.45 16.29
CA PHE A 171 2.25 4.57 16.12
C PHE A 171 2.15 4.03 14.69
N ALA A 172 1.74 2.75 14.57
CA ALA A 172 1.34 2.13 13.33
C ALA A 172 -0.17 1.83 13.37
N TYR A 173 -0.87 2.12 12.27
CA TYR A 173 -2.30 1.84 12.08
C TYR A 173 -2.42 0.67 11.11
N VAL A 174 -3.12 -0.39 11.53
CA VAL A 174 -3.27 -1.64 10.79
C VAL A 174 -4.74 -1.90 10.53
N THR A 175 -5.14 -1.98 9.27
CA THR A 175 -6.52 -2.36 8.89
C THR A 175 -6.73 -3.85 9.11
N ASN A 176 -7.88 -4.22 9.69
CA ASN A 176 -8.30 -5.60 9.94
C ASN A 176 -9.60 -5.87 9.17
N GLU A 177 -9.47 -6.44 7.98
CA GLU A 177 -10.56 -6.57 7.00
C GLU A 177 -11.81 -7.24 7.57
N ASN A 178 -11.66 -8.39 8.23
CA ASN A 178 -12.79 -9.16 8.74
C ASN A 178 -13.25 -8.73 10.15
N SER A 179 -12.48 -7.88 10.85
CA SER A 179 -12.90 -7.27 12.12
C SER A 179 -13.62 -5.95 11.95
N ASN A 180 -13.57 -5.32 10.76
CA ASN A 180 -14.07 -3.97 10.49
C ASN A 180 -13.46 -2.91 11.41
N THR A 181 -12.17 -3.06 11.70
CA THR A 181 -11.45 -2.19 12.64
C THR A 181 -10.07 -1.80 12.09
N VAL A 182 -9.49 -0.78 12.74
CA VAL A 182 -8.07 -0.44 12.63
C VAL A 182 -7.44 -0.63 14.01
N SER A 183 -6.38 -1.44 14.09
CA SER A 183 -5.54 -1.57 15.29
C SER A 183 -4.49 -0.48 15.31
N VAL A 184 -4.32 0.20 16.46
CA VAL A 184 -3.24 1.18 16.69
C VAL A 184 -2.15 0.52 17.53
N ILE A 185 -0.97 0.35 16.95
CA ILE A 185 0.19 -0.26 17.59
C ILE A 185 1.13 0.86 18.07
N ASN A 186 1.53 0.82 19.32
CA ASN A 186 2.67 1.60 19.81
C ASN A 186 3.96 0.90 19.36
N ALA A 187 4.74 1.56 18.51
CA ALA A 187 5.93 0.97 17.89
C ALA A 187 7.14 0.88 18.84
N VAL A 188 7.10 1.55 19.98
CA VAL A 188 8.15 1.44 21.01
C VAL A 188 7.96 0.17 21.85
N THR A 189 6.70 -0.12 22.22
CA THR A 189 6.37 -1.28 23.06
C THR A 189 5.94 -2.51 22.27
N ASN A 190 5.67 -2.37 20.97
CA ASN A 190 5.12 -3.41 20.10
C ASN A 190 3.81 -3.99 20.64
N THR A 191 2.91 -3.14 21.13
CA THR A 191 1.59 -3.53 21.67
C THR A 191 0.47 -2.73 21.03
N VAL A 192 -0.71 -3.35 20.85
CA VAL A 192 -1.94 -2.66 20.44
C VAL A 192 -2.43 -1.81 21.61
N VAL A 193 -2.58 -0.52 21.38
CA VAL A 193 -3.02 0.48 22.39
C VAL A 193 -4.42 1.00 22.16
N ALA A 194 -4.96 0.85 20.95
CA ALA A 194 -6.34 1.20 20.61
C ALA A 194 -6.86 0.35 19.46
N THR A 195 -8.18 0.22 19.37
CA THR A 195 -8.89 -0.41 18.24
C THR A 195 -10.03 0.52 17.82
N ILE A 196 -10.02 0.96 16.58
CA ILE A 196 -10.94 1.97 16.03
C ILE A 196 -11.93 1.26 15.10
N PRO A 197 -13.26 1.28 15.38
CA PRO A 197 -14.26 0.81 14.44
C PRO A 197 -14.29 1.69 13.19
N VAL A 198 -14.39 1.07 12.00
CA VAL A 198 -14.48 1.74 10.71
C VAL A 198 -15.59 1.10 9.86
N GLY A 199 -15.67 1.40 8.57
CA GLY A 199 -16.61 0.74 7.67
C GLY A 199 -16.28 -0.75 7.45
N THR A 200 -17.14 -1.43 6.68
CA THR A 200 -17.01 -2.88 6.44
C THR A 200 -15.85 -3.18 5.49
N GLY A 201 -15.03 -4.16 5.86
CA GLY A 201 -13.93 -4.65 5.03
C GLY A 201 -12.82 -3.61 4.79
N PRO A 202 -12.19 -3.04 5.84
CA PRO A 202 -11.10 -2.08 5.65
C PRO A 202 -9.87 -2.75 5.03
N VAL A 203 -9.31 -2.11 4.00
CA VAL A 203 -8.16 -2.61 3.22
C VAL A 203 -7.05 -1.57 3.14
N GLY A 204 -7.05 -0.66 2.17
CA GLY A 204 -6.00 0.35 1.96
C GLY A 204 -5.99 1.50 2.96
N THR A 205 -4.82 2.08 3.20
CA THR A 205 -4.65 3.25 4.08
C THR A 205 -3.66 4.25 3.52
N ALA A 206 -3.90 5.55 3.80
CA ALA A 206 -2.93 6.62 3.57
C ALA A 206 -3.00 7.65 4.69
N ILE A 207 -1.85 8.27 5.02
CA ILE A 207 -1.74 9.36 5.99
C ILE A 207 -1.57 10.68 5.24
N THR A 208 -2.19 11.76 5.74
CA THR A 208 -1.98 13.11 5.20
C THR A 208 -0.54 13.58 5.45
N PRO A 209 0.03 14.42 4.55
CA PRO A 209 1.42 14.91 4.69
C PRO A 209 1.67 15.72 5.97
N ASP A 210 0.63 16.35 6.53
CA ASP A 210 0.69 17.05 7.81
C ASP A 210 0.63 16.10 9.03
N GLY A 211 0.37 14.80 8.79
CA GLY A 211 0.31 13.77 9.82
C GLY A 211 -0.89 13.84 10.74
N THR A 212 -1.98 14.53 10.35
CA THR A 212 -3.16 14.72 11.20
C THR A 212 -4.28 13.72 10.98
N LEU A 213 -4.41 13.19 9.73
CA LEU A 213 -5.50 12.31 9.32
C LEU A 213 -5.00 11.03 8.67
N ILE A 214 -5.77 9.96 8.84
CA ILE A 214 -5.61 8.71 8.08
C ILE A 214 -6.92 8.43 7.33
N TYR A 215 -6.78 8.16 6.02
CA TYR A 215 -7.85 7.70 5.14
C TYR A 215 -7.79 6.18 5.08
N VAL A 216 -8.91 5.52 5.40
CA VAL A 216 -9.07 4.07 5.43
C VAL A 216 -10.13 3.66 4.42
N VAL A 217 -9.75 2.88 3.42
CA VAL A 217 -10.67 2.36 2.41
C VAL A 217 -11.44 1.19 2.97
N ASN A 218 -12.78 1.24 2.92
CA ASN A 218 -13.68 0.19 3.36
C ASN A 218 -14.32 -0.49 2.14
N LYS A 219 -13.71 -1.58 1.69
CA LYS A 219 -14.08 -2.28 0.45
C LYS A 219 -15.52 -2.79 0.46
N GLY A 220 -15.96 -3.32 1.61
CA GLY A 220 -17.29 -3.92 1.75
C GLY A 220 -18.44 -2.91 1.88
N SER A 221 -18.16 -1.69 2.33
CA SER A 221 -19.18 -0.62 2.45
C SER A 221 -19.08 0.46 1.38
N ASN A 222 -18.13 0.39 0.45
CA ASN A 222 -17.90 1.38 -0.61
C ASN A 222 -17.67 2.79 -0.06
N THR A 223 -16.89 2.91 1.01
CA THR A 223 -16.62 4.18 1.69
C THR A 223 -15.14 4.34 2.02
N VAL A 224 -14.75 5.55 2.37
CA VAL A 224 -13.49 5.88 3.03
C VAL A 224 -13.80 6.45 4.41
N SER A 225 -13.26 5.86 5.48
CA SER A 225 -13.28 6.44 6.82
C SER A 225 -12.08 7.36 7.00
N VAL A 226 -12.32 8.56 7.55
CA VAL A 226 -11.26 9.52 7.89
C VAL A 226 -11.06 9.49 9.40
N ILE A 227 -9.87 9.09 9.85
CA ILE A 227 -9.50 8.98 11.26
C ILE A 227 -8.66 10.19 11.65
N ASN A 228 -9.04 10.87 12.73
CA ASN A 228 -8.20 11.87 13.39
C ASN A 228 -7.18 11.16 14.29
N ILE A 229 -5.88 11.38 14.05
CA ILE A 229 -4.77 10.71 14.74
C ILE A 229 -4.68 11.13 16.22
N ALA A 230 -4.96 12.39 16.52
CA ALA A 230 -4.86 12.89 17.89
C ALA A 230 -5.91 12.30 18.84
N THR A 231 -7.09 11.95 18.30
CA THR A 231 -8.22 11.43 19.10
C THR A 231 -8.48 9.94 18.87
N ASN A 232 -7.89 9.33 17.86
CA ASN A 232 -8.17 7.96 17.39
C ASN A 232 -9.67 7.74 17.12
N THR A 233 -10.35 8.70 16.52
CA THR A 233 -11.78 8.62 16.18
C THR A 233 -12.02 8.85 14.68
N VAL A 234 -13.05 8.20 14.13
CA VAL A 234 -13.54 8.49 12.78
C VAL A 234 -14.30 9.83 12.82
N ILE A 235 -13.87 10.79 12.02
CA ILE A 235 -14.47 12.14 11.92
C ILE A 235 -15.30 12.34 10.66
N ALA A 236 -15.10 11.50 9.63
CA ALA A 236 -15.89 11.54 8.40
C ALA A 236 -15.94 10.14 7.76
N THR A 237 -17.03 9.91 7.00
CA THR A 237 -17.20 8.72 6.14
C THR A 237 -17.62 9.20 4.76
N ILE A 238 -16.81 8.94 3.75
CA ILE A 238 -16.93 9.47 2.39
C ILE A 238 -17.39 8.34 1.48
N PRO A 239 -18.56 8.42 0.82
CA PRO A 239 -18.95 7.46 -0.22
C PRO A 239 -18.02 7.56 -1.44
N VAL A 240 -17.62 6.41 -2.01
CA VAL A 240 -16.78 6.30 -3.21
C VAL A 240 -17.37 5.27 -4.16
N GLY A 241 -16.67 4.90 -5.21
CA GLY A 241 -17.13 3.85 -6.14
C GLY A 241 -17.12 2.45 -5.52
N SER A 242 -17.58 1.47 -6.31
CA SER A 242 -17.80 0.09 -5.87
C SER A 242 -16.51 -0.70 -5.70
N SER A 243 -16.42 -1.45 -4.59
CA SER A 243 -15.25 -2.27 -4.24
C SER A 243 -13.95 -1.46 -4.24
N PRO A 244 -13.88 -0.35 -3.47
CA PRO A 244 -12.65 0.43 -3.38
C PRO A 244 -11.54 -0.43 -2.75
N ASP A 245 -10.27 -0.22 -3.17
CA ASP A 245 -9.17 -1.10 -2.73
C ASP A 245 -8.03 -0.32 -2.06
N GLN A 246 -7.46 0.68 -2.73
CA GLN A 246 -6.34 1.44 -2.21
C GLN A 246 -6.59 2.95 -2.27
N VAL A 247 -5.87 3.68 -1.42
CA VAL A 247 -5.88 5.14 -1.38
C VAL A 247 -4.45 5.67 -1.33
N THR A 248 -4.21 6.78 -2.03
CA THR A 248 -2.99 7.57 -1.91
C THR A 248 -3.34 9.04 -1.82
N ILE A 249 -2.49 9.82 -1.17
CA ILE A 249 -2.67 11.27 -0.98
C ILE A 249 -1.55 12.00 -1.70
N LEU A 250 -1.87 13.10 -2.37
CA LEU A 250 -0.85 13.94 -3.01
C LEU A 250 0.13 14.50 -1.97
N PRO A 251 1.40 14.71 -2.36
CA PRO A 251 2.41 15.26 -1.45
C PRO A 251 2.09 16.64 -0.88
N ASP A 252 1.27 17.44 -1.58
CA ASP A 252 0.79 18.74 -1.12
C ASP A 252 -0.42 18.66 -0.17
N GLY A 253 -0.98 17.45 0.02
CA GLY A 253 -2.13 17.21 0.89
C GLY A 253 -3.46 17.71 0.36
N THR A 254 -3.57 18.09 -0.92
CA THR A 254 -4.82 18.66 -1.47
C THR A 254 -5.85 17.59 -1.80
N PHE A 255 -5.44 16.47 -2.40
CA PHE A 255 -6.35 15.43 -2.87
C PHE A 255 -5.92 14.02 -2.46
N ALA A 256 -6.92 13.16 -2.22
CA ALA A 256 -6.76 11.72 -2.11
C ALA A 256 -7.37 11.02 -3.34
N TYR A 257 -6.68 9.99 -3.83
CA TYR A 257 -7.11 9.17 -4.97
C TYR A 257 -7.41 7.77 -4.48
N VAL A 258 -8.63 7.27 -4.76
CA VAL A 258 -9.13 5.96 -4.33
C VAL A 258 -9.46 5.11 -5.54
N THR A 259 -8.86 3.94 -5.67
CA THR A 259 -9.19 2.97 -6.72
C THR A 259 -10.52 2.29 -6.42
N ASN A 260 -11.40 2.17 -7.41
CA ASN A 260 -12.70 1.49 -7.34
C ASN A 260 -12.67 0.31 -8.32
N GLN A 261 -12.40 -0.88 -7.81
CA GLN A 261 -12.09 -2.06 -8.61
C GLN A 261 -13.24 -2.50 -9.52
N VAL A 262 -14.47 -2.54 -9.00
CA VAL A 262 -15.64 -3.01 -9.75
C VAL A 262 -16.14 -1.94 -10.73
N ASP A 263 -16.07 -0.67 -10.38
CA ASP A 263 -16.50 0.43 -11.25
C ASP A 263 -15.46 0.77 -12.34
N ASN A 264 -14.24 0.22 -12.26
CA ASN A 264 -13.15 0.53 -13.18
C ASN A 264 -12.79 2.03 -13.19
N THR A 265 -12.84 2.67 -12.02
CA THR A 265 -12.63 4.11 -11.86
C THR A 265 -11.66 4.42 -10.72
N VAL A 266 -11.28 5.69 -10.64
CA VAL A 266 -10.60 6.28 -9.47
C VAL A 266 -11.41 7.48 -9.00
N SER A 267 -11.79 7.49 -7.72
CA SER A 267 -12.41 8.65 -7.07
C SER A 267 -11.33 9.63 -6.62
N VAL A 268 -11.55 10.94 -6.87
CA VAL A 268 -10.70 12.04 -6.37
C VAL A 268 -11.44 12.73 -5.23
N ILE A 269 -10.86 12.70 -4.04
CA ILE A 269 -11.42 13.32 -2.84
C ILE A 269 -10.65 14.59 -2.54
N ASP A 270 -11.34 15.70 -2.35
CA ASP A 270 -10.81 16.94 -1.80
C ASP A 270 -10.65 16.78 -0.27
N ILE A 271 -9.43 16.91 0.25
CA ILE A 271 -9.12 16.68 1.67
C ILE A 271 -9.69 17.75 2.56
N ALA A 272 -9.79 18.99 2.10
CA ALA A 272 -10.32 20.10 2.90
C ALA A 272 -11.82 19.96 3.16
N THR A 273 -12.57 19.40 2.20
CA THR A 273 -14.03 19.25 2.26
C THR A 273 -14.49 17.83 2.56
N ASN A 274 -13.60 16.82 2.44
CA ASN A 274 -13.94 15.40 2.50
C ASN A 274 -15.05 15.00 1.49
N MET A 275 -15.03 15.57 0.30
CA MET A 275 -15.99 15.28 -0.76
C MET A 275 -15.30 14.69 -2.00
N VAL A 276 -15.97 13.76 -2.68
CA VAL A 276 -15.55 13.32 -4.02
C VAL A 276 -15.87 14.43 -5.01
N ILE A 277 -14.84 14.96 -5.67
CA ILE A 277 -14.95 16.08 -6.63
C ILE A 277 -14.80 15.64 -8.08
N ALA A 278 -14.23 14.46 -8.33
CA ALA A 278 -14.05 13.90 -9.65
C ALA A 278 -14.00 12.36 -9.61
N THR A 279 -14.32 11.74 -10.76
CA THR A 279 -14.18 10.31 -11.00
C THR A 279 -13.45 10.11 -12.31
N ILE A 280 -12.32 9.43 -12.32
CA ILE A 280 -11.50 9.15 -13.49
C ILE A 280 -11.85 7.76 -14.00
N PRO A 281 -12.36 7.62 -15.25
CA PRO A 281 -12.66 6.33 -15.86
C PRO A 281 -11.46 5.76 -16.64
N GLY A 282 -11.63 4.57 -17.22
CA GLY A 282 -10.69 4.00 -18.21
C GLY A 282 -9.70 3.00 -17.65
N PHE A 283 -9.94 2.50 -16.44
CA PHE A 283 -9.16 1.40 -15.85
C PHE A 283 -9.84 0.04 -16.10
N ASN A 284 -9.15 -1.02 -15.73
CA ASN A 284 -9.68 -2.38 -15.72
C ASN A 284 -9.31 -3.03 -14.38
N GLY A 285 -10.25 -3.01 -13.42
CA GLY A 285 -10.08 -3.53 -12.07
C GLY A 285 -8.91 -2.88 -11.30
N PRO A 286 -8.82 -1.54 -11.17
CA PRO A 286 -7.68 -0.89 -10.54
C PRO A 286 -7.61 -1.27 -9.05
N THR A 287 -6.38 -1.60 -8.59
CA THR A 287 -6.10 -2.02 -7.21
C THR A 287 -5.10 -1.06 -6.56
N GLY A 288 -3.80 -1.34 -6.64
CA GLY A 288 -2.77 -0.51 -6.06
C GLY A 288 -2.68 0.88 -6.68
N ILE A 289 -2.43 1.89 -5.86
CA ILE A 289 -2.21 3.27 -6.28
C ILE A 289 -1.11 3.91 -5.43
N LYS A 290 -0.24 4.67 -6.08
CA LYS A 290 0.81 5.44 -5.40
C LYS A 290 1.04 6.76 -6.10
N THR A 291 1.23 7.81 -5.32
CA THR A 291 1.73 9.10 -5.80
C THR A 291 3.25 9.14 -5.63
N GLY A 292 3.91 9.82 -6.55
CA GLY A 292 5.34 10.11 -6.49
C GLY A 292 5.60 11.44 -7.18
N THR A 293 6.59 12.21 -6.71
CA THR A 293 7.07 13.38 -7.42
C THR A 293 7.92 12.88 -8.59
N ILE A 294 7.43 13.02 -9.82
CA ILE A 294 8.26 12.77 -11.01
C ILE A 294 9.14 14.00 -11.19
N CYS A 295 10.44 13.85 -11.00
CA CYS A 295 11.40 14.87 -11.38
C CYS A 295 11.53 14.85 -12.92
N ASN A 296 10.91 15.85 -13.58
CA ASN A 296 11.13 16.13 -15.00
C ASN A 296 12.48 16.78 -15.21
#